data_a935672dfb7889281229e4cbe3d14026
#
_entry.id   a935672dfb7889281229e4cbe3d14026
#
_cell.length_a   1.000
_cell.length_b   1.000
_cell.length_c   1.000
_cell.angle_alpha   90.00
_cell.angle_beta   90.00
_cell.angle_gamma   90.00
#
_symmetry.space_group_name_H-M   'P 1'
#
loop_
_entity.id
_entity.type
_entity.pdbx_description
1 polymer ?
#
loop_
_entity_poly.entity_id
_entity_poly.type
_entity_poly.pdbx_seq_one_letter_code
_entity_poly.pdbx_strand_id
1 'polypeptide(L)'
;PSVQRLRYVQHLVTRITGSVPPGTTVLGLSAALHPTPAVGGVPADQALAMIDKLEGLDRGWYAGGVGWVDGSGNGEVAVALRCALLRGTTAHLFAGSGIVADSVPEAELDETTWKFRALLRHLGES
;
A
#
# COMPACT_ATOMS: atom_id res chain seq x y z
N PRO A 1 11.10 -7.68 15.05
CA PRO A 1 10.10 -6.63 14.83
C PRO A 1 10.05 -5.66 16.01
N SER A 2 9.77 -4.40 15.75
CA SER A 2 9.56 -3.36 16.74
C SER A 2 8.19 -2.70 16.53
N VAL A 3 7.61 -2.16 17.60
CA VAL A 3 6.35 -1.42 17.46
C VAL A 3 6.68 0.03 17.15
N GLN A 4 6.28 0.49 15.98
CA GLN A 4 6.31 1.90 15.60
C GLN A 4 4.96 2.51 15.94
N ARG A 5 4.96 3.49 16.86
CA ARG A 5 3.76 4.22 17.24
C ARG A 5 3.68 5.53 16.46
N LEU A 6 2.56 5.74 15.78
CA LEU A 6 2.18 6.97 15.14
C LEU A 6 1.02 7.60 15.93
N ARG A 7 0.59 8.81 15.56
CA ARG A 7 -0.42 9.56 16.31
C ARG A 7 -1.75 8.79 16.50
N TYR A 8 -2.15 8.02 15.50
CA TYR A 8 -3.47 7.33 15.47
C TYR A 8 -3.38 5.82 15.25
N VAL A 9 -2.22 5.31 14.93
CA VAL A 9 -2.01 3.90 14.60
C VAL A 9 -0.66 3.42 15.11
N GLN A 10 -0.52 2.12 15.26
CA GLN A 10 0.78 1.49 15.53
C GLN A 10 1.00 0.35 14.55
N HIS A 11 2.25 0.15 14.17
CA HIS A 11 2.64 -0.90 13.25
C HIS A 11 3.75 -1.76 13.83
N LEU A 12 3.69 -3.06 13.54
CA LEU A 12 4.86 -3.93 13.70
C LEU A 12 5.78 -3.70 12.50
N VAL A 13 7.02 -3.32 12.76
CA VAL A 13 8.02 -3.02 11.73
C VAL A 13 9.22 -3.93 11.90
N THR A 14 9.62 -4.57 10.81
CA THR A 14 10.91 -5.28 10.69
C THR A 14 11.75 -4.55 9.66
N ARG A 15 12.87 -3.98 10.11
CA ARG A 15 13.84 -3.38 9.20
C ARG A 15 14.70 -4.48 8.60
N ILE A 16 14.77 -4.49 7.27
CA ILE A 16 15.65 -5.38 6.50
C ILE A 16 16.66 -4.51 5.77
N THR A 17 17.94 -4.82 5.90
CA THR A 17 19.04 -4.10 5.25
C THR A 17 19.92 -5.07 4.50
N GLY A 18 20.53 -4.61 3.43
CA GLY A 18 21.42 -5.42 2.60
C GLY A 18 22.30 -4.56 1.70
N SER A 19 23.25 -5.20 1.04
CA SER A 19 24.07 -4.59 0.02
C SER A 19 23.55 -4.93 -1.36
N VAL A 20 23.68 -4.01 -2.29
CA VAL A 20 23.27 -4.18 -3.69
C VAL A 20 24.47 -4.02 -4.62
N PRO A 21 24.47 -4.65 -5.81
CA PRO A 21 25.52 -4.46 -6.80
C PRO A 21 25.67 -3.00 -7.21
N PRO A 22 26.89 -2.56 -7.58
CA PRO A 22 27.11 -1.23 -8.15
C PRO A 22 26.20 -0.97 -9.36
N GLY A 23 25.67 0.24 -9.45
CA GLY A 23 24.74 0.65 -10.52
C GLY A 23 23.28 0.26 -10.28
N THR A 24 22.97 -0.41 -9.18
CA THR A 24 21.57 -0.64 -8.77
C THR A 24 20.92 0.68 -8.38
N THR A 25 19.73 0.94 -8.90
CA THR A 25 18.94 2.15 -8.60
C THR A 25 17.73 1.80 -7.75
N VAL A 26 17.16 2.80 -7.07
CA VAL A 26 15.90 2.64 -6.32
C VAL A 26 14.76 2.19 -7.22
N LEU A 27 14.73 2.62 -8.49
CA LEU A 27 13.72 2.18 -9.46
C LEU A 27 13.87 0.70 -9.80
N GLY A 28 15.11 0.23 -10.02
CA GLY A 28 15.39 -1.18 -10.25
C GLY A 28 15.01 -2.06 -9.06
N LEU A 29 15.30 -1.61 -7.83
CA LEU A 29 14.89 -2.30 -6.61
C LEU A 29 13.36 -2.31 -6.46
N SER A 30 12.71 -1.19 -6.74
CA SER A 30 11.25 -1.11 -6.69
C SER A 30 10.59 -2.07 -7.68
N ALA A 31 11.10 -2.15 -8.91
CA ALA A 31 10.59 -3.08 -9.92
C ALA A 31 10.78 -4.56 -9.52
N ALA A 32 11.86 -4.87 -8.80
CA ALA A 32 12.12 -6.23 -8.33
C ALA A 32 11.28 -6.64 -7.11
N LEU A 33 10.88 -5.68 -6.27
CA LEU A 33 10.18 -5.94 -5.02
C LEU A 33 8.66 -5.71 -5.11
N HIS A 34 8.19 -4.96 -6.10
CA HIS A 34 6.78 -4.62 -6.27
C HIS A 34 6.12 -5.48 -7.37
N PRO A 35 4.85 -5.91 -7.19
CA PRO A 35 4.00 -5.71 -6.01
C PRO A 35 4.47 -6.54 -4.81
N THR A 36 4.51 -5.91 -3.64
CA THR A 36 4.85 -6.63 -2.41
C THR A 36 3.72 -7.56 -1.98
N PRO A 37 3.99 -8.62 -1.20
CA PRO A 37 2.96 -9.51 -0.67
C PRO A 37 1.81 -8.79 0.05
N ALA A 38 2.11 -7.68 0.69
CA ALA A 38 1.11 -6.88 1.42
C ALA A 38 0.01 -6.27 0.54
N VAL A 39 0.27 -6.12 -0.77
CA VAL A 39 -0.69 -5.51 -1.72
C VAL A 39 -1.01 -6.40 -2.91
N GLY A 40 -0.14 -7.36 -3.23
CA GLY A 40 -0.30 -8.29 -4.35
C GLY A 40 -0.61 -9.73 -3.93
N GLY A 41 -0.46 -10.04 -2.64
CA GLY A 41 -0.68 -11.39 -2.11
C GLY A 41 0.43 -12.40 -2.43
N VAL A 42 0.23 -13.64 -1.97
CA VAL A 42 1.16 -14.78 -2.18
C VAL A 42 0.33 -16.05 -2.41
N PRO A 43 0.61 -16.84 -3.48
CA PRO A 43 1.54 -16.60 -4.59
C PRO A 43 1.09 -15.43 -5.48
N ALA A 44 2.03 -14.60 -5.94
CA ALA A 44 1.73 -13.31 -6.56
C ALA A 44 0.80 -13.41 -7.79
N ASP A 45 1.13 -14.29 -8.75
CA ASP A 45 0.36 -14.41 -10.00
C ASP A 45 -1.11 -14.80 -9.75
N GLN A 46 -1.32 -15.76 -8.83
CA GLN A 46 -2.68 -16.22 -8.49
C GLN A 46 -3.46 -15.15 -7.73
N ALA A 47 -2.80 -14.49 -6.78
CA ALA A 47 -3.43 -13.46 -5.97
C ALA A 47 -3.79 -12.22 -6.81
N LEU A 48 -2.90 -11.77 -7.72
CA LEU A 48 -3.17 -10.66 -8.63
C LEU A 48 -4.32 -10.96 -9.58
N ALA A 49 -4.37 -12.17 -10.15
CA ALA A 49 -5.49 -12.59 -11.00
C ALA A 49 -6.83 -12.64 -10.22
N MET A 50 -6.79 -13.01 -8.95
CA MET A 50 -7.97 -13.01 -8.07
C MET A 50 -8.42 -11.59 -7.74
N ILE A 51 -7.49 -10.71 -7.42
CA ILE A 51 -7.74 -9.28 -7.16
C ILE A 51 -8.42 -8.63 -8.36
N ASP A 52 -7.85 -8.78 -9.55
CA ASP A 52 -8.41 -8.24 -10.80
C ASP A 52 -9.84 -8.73 -11.04
N LYS A 53 -10.09 -10.01 -10.82
CA LYS A 53 -11.42 -10.62 -11.01
C LYS A 53 -12.45 -10.16 -9.99
N LEU A 54 -12.06 -9.94 -8.72
CA LEU A 54 -12.99 -9.73 -7.61
C LEU A 54 -13.23 -8.26 -7.30
N GLU A 55 -12.23 -7.41 -7.42
CA GLU A 55 -12.37 -5.98 -7.05
C GLU A 55 -13.22 -5.20 -8.05
N GLY A 56 -13.16 -5.53 -9.34
CA GLY A 56 -13.95 -4.86 -10.37
C GLY A 56 -13.67 -3.36 -10.50
N LEU A 57 -12.48 -2.91 -10.07
CA LEU A 57 -12.04 -1.53 -10.14
C LEU A 57 -10.62 -1.44 -10.72
N ASP A 58 -10.34 -0.34 -11.41
CA ASP A 58 -8.96 0.03 -11.76
C ASP A 58 -8.30 0.69 -10.53
N ARG A 59 -7.30 0.04 -9.98
CA ARG A 59 -6.55 0.57 -8.84
C ARG A 59 -5.77 1.85 -9.18
N GLY A 60 -5.43 2.06 -10.45
CA GLY A 60 -4.63 3.20 -10.88
C GLY A 60 -3.32 3.28 -10.10
N TRP A 61 -3.13 4.34 -9.31
CA TRP A 61 -1.95 4.52 -8.45
C TRP A 61 -2.07 3.87 -7.06
N TYR A 62 -3.28 3.45 -6.66
CA TYR A 62 -3.47 2.75 -5.40
C TYR A 62 -2.68 1.43 -5.38
N ALA A 63 -2.01 1.16 -4.28
CA ALA A 63 -1.09 0.04 -4.09
C ALA A 63 0.18 0.09 -4.96
N GLY A 64 0.38 1.12 -5.77
CA GLY A 64 1.62 1.37 -6.53
C GLY A 64 2.73 1.99 -5.68
N GLY A 65 3.88 2.23 -6.29
CA GLY A 65 5.00 2.92 -5.65
C GLY A 65 4.86 4.44 -5.77
N VAL A 66 5.14 5.15 -4.69
CA VAL A 66 5.26 6.61 -4.66
C VAL A 66 6.55 7.00 -3.93
N GLY A 67 7.30 7.94 -4.49
CA GLY A 67 8.58 8.30 -3.88
C GLY A 67 9.38 9.29 -4.70
N TRP A 68 10.66 9.31 -4.47
CA TRP A 68 11.61 10.17 -5.16
C TRP A 68 12.88 9.42 -5.53
N VAL A 69 13.58 9.91 -6.52
CA VAL A 69 14.88 9.41 -6.97
C VAL A 69 15.79 10.61 -7.29
N ASP A 70 17.05 10.53 -6.86
CA ASP A 70 18.07 11.53 -7.18
C ASP A 70 18.81 11.20 -8.48
N GLY A 71 19.68 12.14 -8.94
CA GLY A 71 20.48 11.97 -10.15
C GLY A 71 21.52 10.83 -10.09
N SER A 72 21.79 10.28 -8.91
CA SER A 72 22.69 9.13 -8.69
C SER A 72 21.93 7.80 -8.61
N GLY A 73 20.61 7.82 -8.72
CA GLY A 73 19.76 6.63 -8.63
C GLY A 73 19.40 6.21 -7.20
N ASN A 74 19.80 6.99 -6.18
CA ASN A 74 19.33 6.80 -4.82
C ASN A 74 17.90 7.36 -4.67
N GLY A 75 17.19 6.89 -3.65
CA GLY A 75 15.83 7.37 -3.43
C GLY A 75 15.10 6.60 -2.35
N GLU A 76 13.84 6.92 -2.23
CA GLU A 76 12.92 6.24 -1.33
C GLU A 76 11.59 6.03 -2.05
N VAL A 77 11.01 4.83 -1.93
CA VAL A 77 9.71 4.48 -2.48
C VAL A 77 8.86 3.84 -1.39
N ALA A 78 7.69 4.39 -1.19
CA ALA A 78 6.66 3.84 -0.32
C ALA A 78 5.51 3.25 -1.14
N VAL A 79 4.74 2.35 -0.54
CA VAL A 79 3.51 1.83 -1.16
C VAL A 79 2.38 2.81 -0.93
N ALA A 80 1.67 3.20 -2.00
CA ALA A 80 0.54 4.14 -1.95
C ALA A 80 -0.70 3.44 -1.36
N LEU A 81 -0.80 3.45 -0.04
CA LEU A 81 -1.93 2.92 0.73
C LEU A 81 -2.68 4.04 1.42
N ARG A 82 -3.99 3.82 1.68
CA ARG A 82 -4.84 4.81 2.36
C ARG A 82 -4.70 6.18 1.69
N CYS A 83 -4.98 6.24 0.41
CA CYS A 83 -4.80 7.42 -0.41
C CYS A 83 -6.11 7.88 -1.05
N ALA A 84 -6.10 9.08 -1.59
CA ALA A 84 -7.23 9.64 -2.33
C ALA A 84 -6.75 10.22 -3.67
N LEU A 85 -7.55 10.02 -4.71
CA LEU A 85 -7.40 10.71 -5.99
C LEU A 85 -8.41 11.86 -6.03
N LEU A 86 -7.89 13.08 -6.13
CA LEU A 86 -8.72 14.29 -6.22
C LEU A 86 -8.90 14.69 -7.68
N ARG A 87 -10.14 14.88 -8.10
CA ARG A 87 -10.52 15.41 -9.42
C ARG A 87 -11.54 16.51 -9.26
N GLY A 88 -11.12 17.74 -9.39
CA GLY A 88 -11.99 18.91 -9.14
C GLY A 88 -12.52 18.88 -7.70
N THR A 89 -13.83 18.75 -7.54
CA THR A 89 -14.51 18.69 -6.23
C THR A 89 -14.79 17.26 -5.75
N THR A 90 -14.32 16.25 -6.50
CA THR A 90 -14.55 14.83 -6.16
C THR A 90 -13.28 14.19 -5.63
N ALA A 91 -13.39 13.46 -4.53
CA ALA A 91 -12.33 12.63 -3.96
C ALA A 91 -12.71 11.16 -4.08
N HIS A 92 -11.85 10.37 -4.75
CA HIS A 92 -11.94 8.91 -4.78
C HIS A 92 -10.97 8.36 -3.74
N LEU A 93 -11.48 7.72 -2.70
CA LEU A 93 -10.69 7.20 -1.60
C LEU A 93 -10.41 5.71 -1.80
N PHE A 94 -9.19 5.30 -1.46
CA PHE A 94 -8.75 3.90 -1.56
C PHE A 94 -8.24 3.40 -0.21
N ALA A 95 -8.82 2.32 0.26
CA ALA A 95 -8.38 1.56 1.42
C ALA A 95 -8.75 0.09 1.22
N GLY A 96 -8.07 -0.80 1.93
CA GLY A 96 -8.33 -2.23 1.88
C GLY A 96 -7.66 -2.95 3.05
N SER A 97 -7.93 -4.23 3.18
CA SER A 97 -7.28 -5.12 4.15
C SER A 97 -6.66 -6.33 3.45
N GLY A 98 -5.72 -6.98 4.14
CA GLY A 98 -5.07 -8.19 3.65
C GLY A 98 -5.89 -9.42 4.01
N ILE A 99 -6.42 -10.11 3.03
CA ILE A 99 -7.24 -11.30 3.23
C ILE A 99 -6.36 -12.55 3.35
N VAL A 100 -6.56 -13.31 4.40
CA VAL A 100 -5.90 -14.58 4.68
C VAL A 100 -6.93 -15.67 5.00
N ALA A 101 -6.49 -16.92 5.12
CA ALA A 101 -7.39 -18.07 5.34
C ALA A 101 -8.29 -17.92 6.58
N ASP A 102 -7.77 -17.28 7.63
CA ASP A 102 -8.51 -17.09 8.89
C ASP A 102 -9.24 -15.73 8.96
N SER A 103 -9.26 -14.95 7.87
CA SER A 103 -9.98 -13.67 7.83
C SER A 103 -11.49 -13.88 7.99
N VAL A 104 -12.09 -13.05 8.84
CA VAL A 104 -13.54 -12.98 9.03
C VAL A 104 -14.06 -11.79 8.23
N PRO A 105 -14.94 -11.99 7.22
CA PRO A 105 -15.34 -10.95 6.27
C PRO A 105 -15.85 -9.66 6.93
N GLU A 106 -16.65 -9.79 7.98
CA GLU A 106 -17.20 -8.65 8.72
C GLU A 106 -16.11 -7.83 9.41
N ALA A 107 -15.10 -8.51 10.00
CA ALA A 107 -13.98 -7.85 10.66
C ALA A 107 -13.09 -7.12 9.66
N GLU A 108 -12.85 -7.69 8.48
CA GLU A 108 -12.08 -7.06 7.41
C GLU A 108 -12.81 -5.83 6.82
N LEU A 109 -14.12 -5.90 6.69
CA LEU A 109 -14.95 -4.78 6.28
C LEU A 109 -14.91 -3.65 7.31
N ASP A 110 -15.01 -3.96 8.58
CA ASP A 110 -14.90 -2.99 9.68
C ASP A 110 -13.51 -2.33 9.67
N GLU A 111 -12.43 -3.10 9.51
CA GLU A 111 -11.06 -2.56 9.40
C GLU A 111 -10.94 -1.60 8.22
N THR A 112 -11.48 -1.95 7.06
CA THR A 112 -11.49 -1.08 5.87
C THR A 112 -12.27 0.21 6.13
N THR A 113 -13.42 0.12 6.80
CA THR A 113 -14.23 1.26 7.20
C THR A 113 -13.47 2.21 8.13
N TRP A 114 -12.74 1.68 9.13
CA TRP A 114 -11.88 2.48 10.00
C TRP A 114 -10.77 3.21 9.24
N LYS A 115 -10.18 2.55 8.22
CA LYS A 115 -9.17 3.16 7.35
C LYS A 115 -9.75 4.31 6.53
N PHE A 116 -10.97 4.21 6.03
CA PHE A 116 -11.66 5.32 5.35
C PHE A 116 -11.96 6.49 6.28
N ARG A 117 -12.39 6.26 7.51
CA ARG A 117 -12.62 7.33 8.48
C ARG A 117 -11.38 8.18 8.73
N ALA A 118 -10.20 7.57 8.73
CA ALA A 118 -8.94 8.30 8.87
C ALA A 118 -8.68 9.26 7.69
N LEU A 119 -9.08 8.89 6.48
CA LEU A 119 -8.97 9.75 5.29
C LEU A 119 -10.03 10.86 5.29
N LEU A 120 -11.28 10.53 5.61
CA LEU A 120 -12.42 11.47 5.61
C LEU A 120 -12.20 12.66 6.56
N ARG A 121 -11.61 12.41 7.74
CA ARG A 121 -11.24 13.48 8.67
C ARG A 121 -10.33 14.56 8.06
N HIS A 122 -9.50 14.20 7.10
CA HIS A 122 -8.61 15.14 6.41
C HIS A 122 -9.30 15.90 5.28
N LEU A 123 -10.47 15.42 4.85
CA LEU A 123 -11.29 16.05 3.82
C LEU A 123 -12.41 16.94 4.40
N GLY A 124 -12.44 17.09 5.73
CA GLY A 124 -13.40 17.97 6.40
C GLY A 124 -14.73 17.32 6.77
N GLU A 125 -14.83 16.00 6.67
CA GLU A 125 -15.96 15.26 7.26
C GLU A 125 -15.65 14.90 8.71
N SER A 126 -16.54 15.32 9.60
CA SER A 126 -16.50 15.07 11.06
C SER A 126 -17.30 13.80 11.43
#